data_b6f3b7863952cf5b9ba8756eddefc539
#
_entry.id   b6f3b7863952cf5b9ba8756eddefc539
#
_cell.length_a   1.000
_cell.length_b   1.000
_cell.length_c   1.000
_cell.angle_alpha   90.00
_cell.angle_beta   90.00
_cell.angle_gamma   90.00
#
_symmetry.space_group_name_H-M   'P 1'
#
loop_
_entity.id
_entity.type
_entity.pdbx_description
1 polymer ?
#
loop_
_entity_poly.entity_id
_entity_poly.type
_entity_poly.pdbx_seq_one_letter_code
_entity_poly.pdbx_strand_id
1 'polypeptide(L)'
;MNKLLKSLPEDARKKLKKKKQPSWTAPMLATLTDERFSDPDWIFERKLDGERVLVFRQGNRVRLLSRNRKLLNNTYPELVDAYRNQPDGSFIVDGEVVAFQGRITSFSRLQGRMKLTDPEEARKSRIAIYHYLFDLLFLDGYDITQLPLRHRKMLLRKALKFHGPLRFSAHRSGKGEKFYKKACKAGLEGVIAKNADSEYVHSRSRDWLKFKCVNEQEVVIGGYTDPKGSRVGFGAMLVGYIVAAN
;
A
#
# COMPACT_ATOMS: atom_id res chain seq x y z
N MET A 1 -17.28 17.50 15.89
CA MET A 1 -16.63 17.21 14.59
C MET A 1 -15.25 17.84 14.59
N ASN A 2 -14.22 17.06 14.24
CA ASN A 2 -12.82 17.49 14.14
C ASN A 2 -12.66 18.69 13.21
N LYS A 3 -11.72 19.63 13.53
CA LYS A 3 -11.42 20.82 12.70
C LYS A 3 -11.11 20.48 11.25
N LEU A 4 -10.40 19.36 11.01
CA LEU A 4 -10.06 18.91 9.64
C LEU A 4 -11.30 18.53 8.84
N LEU A 5 -12.27 17.84 9.45
CA LEU A 5 -13.52 17.48 8.78
C LEU A 5 -14.40 18.72 8.51
N LYS A 6 -14.33 19.74 9.38
CA LYS A 6 -15.03 21.02 9.17
C LYS A 6 -14.46 21.81 7.99
N SER A 7 -13.17 21.63 7.64
CA SER A 7 -12.51 22.32 6.53
C SER A 7 -12.84 21.76 5.13
N LEU A 8 -13.58 20.65 5.06
CA LEU A 8 -14.03 20.09 3.79
C LEU A 8 -15.10 21.00 3.15
N PRO A 9 -15.22 21.01 1.81
CA PRO A 9 -16.34 21.60 1.10
C PRO A 9 -17.70 21.06 1.61
N GLU A 10 -18.77 21.84 1.44
CA GLU A 10 -20.09 21.49 2.01
C GLU A 10 -20.63 20.17 1.43
N ASP A 11 -20.51 19.96 0.13
CA ASP A 11 -20.90 18.75 -0.57
C ASP A 11 -20.17 17.51 -0.04
N ALA A 12 -18.88 17.63 0.21
CA ALA A 12 -18.08 16.56 0.82
C ALA A 12 -18.47 16.30 2.29
N ARG A 13 -18.77 17.35 3.05
CA ARG A 13 -19.23 17.21 4.44
C ARG A 13 -20.55 16.45 4.55
N LYS A 14 -21.47 16.62 3.57
CA LYS A 14 -22.76 15.89 3.52
C LYS A 14 -22.58 14.38 3.35
N LYS A 15 -21.44 13.93 2.80
CA LYS A 15 -21.09 12.51 2.65
C LYS A 15 -20.51 11.87 3.91
N LEU A 16 -20.18 12.65 4.95
CA LEU A 16 -19.63 12.13 6.20
C LEU A 16 -20.67 11.33 6.97
N LYS A 17 -20.34 10.07 7.30
CA LYS A 17 -21.21 9.22 8.12
C LYS A 17 -20.60 9.04 9.51
N LYS A 18 -21.31 9.56 10.54
CA LYS A 18 -20.93 9.27 11.93
C LYS A 18 -21.14 7.78 12.20
N LYS A 19 -20.09 7.10 12.66
CA LYS A 19 -20.08 5.64 12.79
C LYS A 19 -19.09 5.19 13.84
N LYS A 20 -19.37 4.08 14.52
CA LYS A 20 -18.35 3.41 15.35
C LYS A 20 -17.24 2.87 14.44
N GLN A 21 -16.00 3.00 14.87
CA GLN A 21 -14.87 2.46 14.12
C GLN A 21 -15.02 0.94 13.98
N PRO A 22 -14.99 0.40 12.76
CA PRO A 22 -15.08 -1.04 12.56
C PRO A 22 -13.83 -1.74 13.08
N SER A 23 -13.98 -2.99 13.49
CA SER A 23 -12.86 -3.83 13.91
C SER A 23 -12.02 -4.33 12.74
N TRP A 24 -12.60 -4.36 11.54
CA TRP A 24 -11.98 -4.75 10.28
C TRP A 24 -12.68 -4.09 9.10
N THR A 25 -11.93 -3.87 8.05
CA THR A 25 -12.44 -3.50 6.72
C THR A 25 -11.54 -4.09 5.64
N ALA A 26 -12.13 -4.56 4.54
CA ALA A 26 -11.34 -5.07 3.42
C ALA A 26 -10.66 -3.92 2.66
N PRO A 27 -9.41 -4.10 2.22
CA PRO A 27 -8.73 -3.09 1.41
C PRO A 27 -9.27 -3.02 -0.01
N MET A 28 -9.31 -1.82 -0.58
CA MET A 28 -9.54 -1.61 -2.01
C MET A 28 -8.36 -2.14 -2.82
N LEU A 29 -8.65 -2.86 -3.92
CA LEU A 29 -7.67 -3.50 -4.75
C LEU A 29 -7.65 -2.89 -6.16
N ALA A 30 -6.43 -2.64 -6.67
CA ALA A 30 -6.23 -2.16 -8.03
C ALA A 30 -6.40 -3.28 -9.07
N THR A 31 -6.96 -2.93 -10.22
CA THR A 31 -7.08 -3.81 -11.40
C THR A 31 -5.82 -3.68 -12.26
N LEU A 32 -5.30 -4.80 -12.75
CA LEU A 32 -4.20 -4.79 -13.73
C LEU A 32 -4.72 -4.28 -15.08
N THR A 33 -3.94 -3.44 -15.74
CA THR A 33 -4.22 -3.00 -17.12
C THR A 33 -2.92 -2.83 -17.88
N ASP A 34 -3.01 -3.05 -19.20
CA ASP A 34 -1.92 -2.79 -20.13
C ASP A 34 -2.06 -1.44 -20.82
N GLU A 35 -3.18 -0.75 -20.66
CA GLU A 35 -3.36 0.62 -21.09
C GLU A 35 -2.64 1.58 -20.15
N ARG A 36 -1.76 2.40 -20.71
CA ARG A 36 -1.08 3.50 -20.01
C ARG A 36 -1.64 4.80 -20.54
N PHE A 37 -2.02 5.68 -19.62
CA PHE A 37 -2.67 6.94 -19.98
C PHE A 37 -2.17 8.09 -19.13
N SER A 38 -2.48 9.29 -19.56
CA SER A 38 -2.30 10.54 -18.83
C SER A 38 -3.64 11.27 -18.82
N ASP A 39 -4.15 11.56 -17.61
CA ASP A 39 -5.48 12.12 -17.39
C ASP A 39 -5.43 13.04 -16.15
N PRO A 40 -5.89 14.30 -16.22
CA PRO A 40 -5.88 15.26 -15.13
C PRO A 40 -6.72 14.82 -13.92
N ASP A 41 -7.75 14.01 -14.12
CA ASP A 41 -8.61 13.50 -13.03
C ASP A 41 -8.02 12.28 -12.32
N TRP A 42 -6.85 11.84 -12.75
CA TRP A 42 -6.14 10.71 -12.14
C TRP A 42 -4.86 11.16 -11.44
N ILE A 43 -4.59 10.53 -10.31
CA ILE A 43 -3.34 10.63 -9.59
C ILE A 43 -2.53 9.34 -9.74
N PHE A 44 -1.21 9.50 -9.81
CA PHE A 44 -0.28 8.42 -10.07
C PHE A 44 0.72 8.32 -8.94
N GLU A 45 0.81 7.15 -8.31
CA GLU A 45 1.70 6.82 -7.20
C GLU A 45 2.68 5.72 -7.62
N ARG A 46 3.83 5.63 -6.94
CA ARG A 46 4.72 4.48 -7.12
C ARG A 46 3.99 3.21 -6.68
N LYS A 47 4.08 2.16 -7.49
CA LYS A 47 3.73 0.83 -7.02
C LYS A 47 4.86 0.33 -6.13
N LEU A 48 4.53 0.15 -4.87
CA LEU A 48 5.47 -0.30 -3.86
C LEU A 48 5.41 -1.83 -3.77
N ASP A 49 6.58 -2.45 -3.66
CA ASP A 49 6.72 -3.89 -3.47
C ASP A 49 6.88 -4.20 -1.97
N GLY A 50 5.78 -4.58 -1.34
CA GLY A 50 5.72 -4.73 0.11
C GLY A 50 4.54 -5.55 0.63
N GLU A 51 4.20 -5.35 1.90
CA GLU A 51 3.05 -5.95 2.56
C GLU A 51 1.97 -4.89 2.82
N ARG A 52 0.75 -5.14 2.32
CA ARG A 52 -0.40 -4.27 2.59
C ARG A 52 -0.80 -4.34 4.05
N VAL A 53 -0.85 -3.18 4.71
CA VAL A 53 -1.20 -3.06 6.12
C VAL A 53 -2.24 -1.95 6.33
N LEU A 54 -3.35 -2.33 6.97
CA LEU A 54 -4.32 -1.39 7.48
C LEU A 54 -4.05 -1.16 8.98
N VAL A 55 -4.06 0.08 9.40
CA VAL A 55 -3.86 0.44 10.80
C VAL A 55 -5.15 0.99 11.40
N PHE A 56 -5.56 0.38 12.49
CA PHE A 56 -6.72 0.77 13.29
C PHE A 56 -6.21 1.36 14.60
N ARG A 57 -6.38 2.66 14.79
CA ARG A 57 -6.03 3.34 16.04
C ARG A 57 -7.26 3.89 16.72
N GLN A 58 -7.35 3.66 18.03
CA GLN A 58 -8.37 4.24 18.90
C GLN A 58 -7.71 4.60 20.24
N GLY A 59 -7.46 5.86 20.47
CA GLY A 59 -6.62 6.31 21.58
C GLY A 59 -5.23 5.66 21.51
N ASN A 60 -4.79 5.02 22.58
CA ASN A 60 -3.52 4.31 22.65
C ASN A 60 -3.55 2.89 22.06
N ARG A 61 -4.75 2.40 21.71
CA ARG A 61 -4.88 1.06 21.12
C ARG A 61 -4.60 1.13 19.63
N VAL A 62 -3.55 0.42 19.20
CA VAL A 62 -3.12 0.31 17.80
C VAL A 62 -3.16 -1.15 17.38
N ARG A 63 -3.75 -1.43 16.22
CA ARG A 63 -3.71 -2.74 15.58
C ARG A 63 -3.29 -2.59 14.12
N LEU A 64 -2.24 -3.28 13.75
CA LEU A 64 -1.78 -3.44 12.39
C LEU A 64 -2.33 -4.76 11.85
N LEU A 65 -3.10 -4.70 10.78
CA LEU A 65 -3.72 -5.87 10.18
C LEU A 65 -3.28 -6.01 8.72
N SER A 66 -2.81 -7.20 8.35
CA SER A 66 -2.54 -7.52 6.95
C SER A 66 -3.84 -7.56 6.14
N ARG A 67 -3.71 -7.61 4.81
CA ARG A 67 -4.85 -7.82 3.90
C ARG A 67 -5.72 -9.02 4.28
N ASN A 68 -5.13 -10.07 4.87
CA ASN A 68 -5.82 -11.29 5.29
C ASN A 68 -6.16 -11.30 6.79
N ARG A 69 -6.26 -10.12 7.44
CA ARG A 69 -6.60 -9.93 8.86
C ARG A 69 -5.58 -10.47 9.86
N LYS A 70 -4.38 -10.87 9.44
CA LYS A 70 -3.33 -11.27 10.36
C LYS A 70 -2.89 -10.07 11.18
N LEU A 71 -2.80 -10.22 12.50
CA LEU A 71 -2.27 -9.19 13.39
C LEU A 71 -0.73 -9.12 13.23
N LEU A 72 -0.21 -7.92 12.97
CA LEU A 72 1.20 -7.69 12.68
C LEU A 72 1.91 -6.83 13.73
N ASN A 73 1.31 -6.62 14.90
CA ASN A 73 1.88 -5.77 15.94
C ASN A 73 3.25 -6.25 16.41
N ASN A 74 3.42 -7.56 16.54
CA ASN A 74 4.69 -8.16 16.96
C ASN A 74 5.73 -8.13 15.84
N THR A 75 5.29 -8.24 14.58
CA THR A 75 6.15 -8.17 13.41
C THR A 75 6.70 -6.76 13.18
N TYR A 76 5.91 -5.72 13.49
CA TYR A 76 6.27 -4.30 13.26
C TYR A 76 6.05 -3.46 14.53
N PRO A 77 6.73 -3.77 15.67
CA PRO A 77 6.53 -3.05 16.92
C PRO A 77 6.89 -1.57 16.82
N GLU A 78 7.88 -1.19 15.99
CA GLU A 78 8.26 0.19 15.74
C GLU A 78 7.15 1.00 15.04
N LEU A 79 6.30 0.36 14.22
CA LEU A 79 5.11 1.01 13.66
C LEU A 79 4.05 1.23 14.73
N VAL A 80 3.85 0.25 15.62
CA VAL A 80 2.92 0.40 16.74
C VAL A 80 3.27 1.61 17.57
N ASP A 81 4.56 1.78 17.91
CA ASP A 81 5.05 2.92 18.67
C ASP A 81 4.89 4.24 17.90
N ALA A 82 5.23 4.24 16.60
CA ALA A 82 5.05 5.41 15.75
C ALA A 82 3.59 5.86 15.65
N TYR A 83 2.64 4.92 15.65
CA TYR A 83 1.21 5.24 15.65
C TYR A 83 0.66 5.65 17.02
N ARG A 84 1.18 5.12 18.12
CA ARG A 84 0.85 5.60 19.47
C ARG A 84 1.26 7.06 19.66
N ASN A 85 2.38 7.45 19.09
CA ASN A 85 2.93 8.80 19.16
C ASN A 85 2.30 9.81 18.17
N GLN A 86 1.25 9.41 17.42
CA GLN A 86 0.48 10.36 16.60
C GLN A 86 -0.42 11.24 17.47
N PRO A 87 -0.84 12.42 16.97
CA PRO A 87 -1.82 13.26 17.66
C PRO A 87 -3.04 12.46 18.11
N ASP A 88 -3.65 12.88 19.23
CA ASP A 88 -4.83 12.20 19.77
C ASP A 88 -5.95 12.10 18.74
N GLY A 89 -6.68 10.98 18.79
CA GLY A 89 -7.78 10.72 17.88
C GLY A 89 -7.92 9.23 17.54
N SER A 90 -8.89 8.96 16.71
CA SER A 90 -9.14 7.64 16.16
C SER A 90 -9.10 7.67 14.64
N PHE A 91 -8.43 6.70 14.02
CA PHE A 91 -8.35 6.63 12.56
C PHE A 91 -8.16 5.20 12.05
N ILE A 92 -8.51 5.01 10.78
CA ILE A 92 -8.10 3.86 9.98
C ILE A 92 -7.34 4.38 8.77
N VAL A 93 -6.10 3.93 8.60
CA VAL A 93 -5.27 4.24 7.45
C VAL A 93 -4.90 2.99 6.69
N ASP A 94 -4.67 3.16 5.41
CA ASP A 94 -4.29 2.13 4.47
C ASP A 94 -2.94 2.47 3.83
N GLY A 95 -2.05 1.48 3.81
CA GLY A 95 -0.68 1.68 3.33
C GLY A 95 0.03 0.41 2.96
N GLU A 96 1.28 0.57 2.55
CA GLU A 96 2.18 -0.53 2.21
C GLU A 96 3.42 -0.46 3.09
N VAL A 97 3.72 -1.54 3.83
CA VAL A 97 4.98 -1.70 4.56
C VAL A 97 6.03 -2.21 3.60
N VAL A 98 7.17 -1.54 3.56
CA VAL A 98 8.27 -1.86 2.63
C VAL A 98 9.61 -1.89 3.34
N ALA A 99 10.54 -2.67 2.77
CA ALA A 99 11.97 -2.55 3.03
C ALA A 99 12.68 -2.13 1.74
N PHE A 100 13.82 -1.47 1.87
CA PHE A 100 14.60 -1.00 0.72
C PHE A 100 15.87 -1.82 0.53
N GLN A 101 16.19 -2.09 -0.74
CA GLN A 101 17.52 -2.49 -1.19
C GLN A 101 18.06 -1.34 -2.05
N GLY A 102 19.00 -0.59 -1.51
CA GLY A 102 19.40 0.69 -2.11
C GLY A 102 18.23 1.68 -2.16
N ARG A 103 17.81 2.10 -3.37
CA ARG A 103 16.71 3.06 -3.59
C ARG A 103 15.39 2.43 -4.00
N ILE A 104 15.35 1.10 -4.12
CA ILE A 104 14.19 0.35 -4.63
C ILE A 104 13.57 -0.45 -3.48
N THR A 105 12.25 -0.55 -3.45
CA THR A 105 11.55 -1.43 -2.51
C THR A 105 11.79 -2.89 -2.91
N SER A 106 12.03 -3.75 -1.92
CA SER A 106 12.34 -5.17 -2.13
C SER A 106 11.51 -6.03 -1.19
N PHE A 107 10.59 -6.78 -1.78
CA PHE A 107 9.77 -7.73 -1.04
C PHE A 107 10.62 -8.87 -0.46
N SER A 108 11.62 -9.36 -1.21
CA SER A 108 12.53 -10.40 -0.74
C SER A 108 13.28 -9.98 0.54
N ARG A 109 13.72 -8.71 0.61
CA ARG A 109 14.31 -8.15 1.83
C ARG A 109 13.28 -8.05 2.95
N LEU A 110 12.06 -7.60 2.63
CA LEU A 110 10.97 -7.49 3.61
C LEU A 110 10.58 -8.85 4.17
N GLN A 111 10.63 -9.93 3.38
CA GLN A 111 10.30 -11.28 3.83
C GLN A 111 11.14 -11.72 5.04
N GLY A 112 12.40 -11.31 5.13
CA GLY A 112 13.23 -11.57 6.30
C GLY A 112 12.66 -10.95 7.57
N ARG A 113 12.00 -9.78 7.45
CA ARG A 113 11.34 -9.09 8.55
C ARG A 113 9.97 -9.71 8.89
N MET A 114 9.20 -10.11 7.86
CA MET A 114 7.85 -10.69 8.01
C MET A 114 7.85 -12.03 8.77
N LYS A 115 8.98 -12.73 8.78
CA LYS A 115 9.14 -14.01 9.51
C LYS A 115 9.30 -13.82 11.02
N LEU A 116 9.68 -12.63 11.47
CA LEU A 116 9.90 -12.32 12.88
C LEU A 116 8.54 -12.05 13.55
N THR A 117 8.15 -12.91 14.48
CA THR A 117 6.89 -12.81 15.23
C THR A 117 7.10 -12.49 16.70
N ASP A 118 8.34 -12.55 17.17
CA ASP A 118 8.75 -12.03 18.47
C ASP A 118 9.10 -10.54 18.35
N PRO A 119 8.52 -9.65 19.17
CA PRO A 119 8.73 -8.22 19.07
C PRO A 119 10.16 -7.78 19.43
N GLU A 120 10.87 -8.50 20.29
CA GLU A 120 12.25 -8.17 20.65
C GLU A 120 13.23 -8.53 19.53
N GLU A 121 13.05 -9.69 18.91
CA GLU A 121 13.80 -10.06 17.70
C GLU A 121 13.52 -9.08 16.56
N ALA A 122 12.24 -8.70 16.42
CA ALA A 122 11.82 -7.75 15.44
C ALA A 122 12.50 -6.38 15.61
N ARG A 123 12.63 -5.86 16.82
CA ARG A 123 13.34 -4.61 17.13
C ARG A 123 14.84 -4.69 16.87
N LYS A 124 15.45 -5.86 17.11
CA LYS A 124 16.88 -6.10 16.85
C LYS A 124 17.21 -6.30 15.37
N SER A 125 16.20 -6.45 14.52
CA SER A 125 16.40 -6.66 13.09
C SER A 125 17.11 -5.47 12.44
N ARG A 126 18.12 -5.77 11.61
CA ARG A 126 18.82 -4.77 10.77
C ARG A 126 18.04 -4.39 9.52
N ILE A 127 16.83 -4.94 9.32
CA ILE A 127 15.98 -4.62 8.18
C ILE A 127 15.09 -3.45 8.57
N ALA A 128 15.47 -2.25 8.19
CA ALA A 128 14.65 -1.07 8.36
C ALA A 128 13.39 -1.17 7.50
N ILE A 129 12.22 -0.87 8.11
CA ILE A 129 10.94 -0.87 7.42
C ILE A 129 10.30 0.53 7.45
N TYR A 130 9.49 0.79 6.42
CA TYR A 130 8.73 2.03 6.30
C TYR A 130 7.30 1.72 5.90
N HIS A 131 6.35 2.45 6.48
CA HIS A 131 4.94 2.35 6.11
C HIS A 131 4.52 3.56 5.27
N TYR A 132 4.30 3.32 3.98
CA TYR A 132 3.83 4.34 3.04
C TYR A 132 2.31 4.38 3.03
N LEU A 133 1.75 5.45 3.57
CA LEU A 133 0.31 5.66 3.69
C LEU A 133 -0.21 6.37 2.45
N PHE A 134 -1.25 5.82 1.86
CA PHE A 134 -1.84 6.36 0.64
C PHE A 134 -3.35 6.60 0.74
N ASP A 135 -4.03 6.15 1.81
CA ASP A 135 -5.44 6.44 2.03
C ASP A 135 -5.81 6.54 3.52
N LEU A 136 -6.89 7.26 3.81
CA LEU A 136 -7.51 7.40 5.12
C LEU A 136 -8.99 7.04 5.00
N LEU A 137 -9.47 6.12 5.84
CA LEU A 137 -10.80 5.52 5.71
C LEU A 137 -11.76 5.94 6.82
N PHE A 138 -11.20 6.30 7.97
CA PHE A 138 -11.94 6.68 9.16
C PHE A 138 -11.18 7.75 9.92
N LEU A 139 -11.89 8.76 10.45
CA LEU A 139 -11.30 9.82 11.25
C LEU A 139 -12.30 10.29 12.32
N ASP A 140 -11.92 10.16 13.60
CA ASP A 140 -12.62 10.71 14.78
C ASP A 140 -14.15 10.50 14.79
N GLY A 141 -14.55 9.25 14.63
CA GLY A 141 -15.96 8.86 14.68
C GLY A 141 -16.71 8.99 13.35
N TYR A 142 -16.01 9.28 12.25
CA TYR A 142 -16.59 9.38 10.92
C TYR A 142 -15.98 8.40 9.93
N ASP A 143 -16.83 7.65 9.25
CA ASP A 143 -16.50 6.92 8.04
C ASP A 143 -16.38 7.95 6.90
N ILE A 144 -15.21 7.97 6.25
CA ILE A 144 -14.90 8.91 5.17
C ILE A 144 -14.66 8.22 3.83
N THR A 145 -14.99 6.94 3.73
CA THR A 145 -14.78 6.15 2.50
C THR A 145 -15.57 6.67 1.30
N GLN A 146 -16.69 7.33 1.53
CA GLN A 146 -17.52 7.96 0.49
C GLN A 146 -17.00 9.32 0.00
N LEU A 147 -15.96 9.87 0.63
CA LEU A 147 -15.31 11.07 0.12
C LEU A 147 -14.50 10.76 -1.14
N PRO A 148 -14.39 11.72 -2.07
CA PRO A 148 -13.39 11.66 -3.14
C PRO A 148 -11.98 11.39 -2.61
N LEU A 149 -11.19 10.58 -3.30
CA LEU A 149 -9.82 10.23 -2.92
C LEU A 149 -8.96 11.48 -2.65
N ARG A 150 -9.12 12.54 -3.43
CA ARG A 150 -8.40 13.81 -3.22
C ARG A 150 -8.63 14.39 -1.84
N HIS A 151 -9.85 14.32 -1.30
CA HIS A 151 -10.17 14.78 0.05
C HIS A 151 -9.61 13.83 1.11
N ARG A 152 -9.71 12.51 0.91
CA ARG A 152 -9.14 11.53 1.85
C ARG A 152 -7.62 11.68 1.95
N LYS A 153 -6.92 11.90 0.83
CA LYS A 153 -5.46 12.15 0.83
C LYS A 153 -5.09 13.49 1.49
N MET A 154 -5.88 14.53 1.27
CA MET A 154 -5.68 15.82 1.96
C MET A 154 -5.84 15.64 3.48
N LEU A 155 -6.89 14.94 3.92
CA LEU A 155 -7.12 14.65 5.34
C LEU A 155 -5.99 13.79 5.91
N LEU A 156 -5.55 12.74 5.21
CA LEU A 156 -4.42 11.90 5.60
C LEU A 156 -3.17 12.73 5.88
N ARG A 157 -2.82 13.63 4.94
CA ARG A 157 -1.62 14.47 5.06
C ARG A 157 -1.69 15.44 6.24
N LYS A 158 -2.89 15.92 6.58
CA LYS A 158 -3.10 16.89 7.68
C LYS A 158 -3.30 16.22 9.04
N ALA A 159 -3.86 15.00 9.08
CA ALA A 159 -4.21 14.32 10.32
C ALA A 159 -3.01 13.63 10.98
N LEU A 160 -1.99 13.22 10.21
CA LEU A 160 -0.86 12.46 10.73
C LEU A 160 0.47 13.21 10.54
N LYS A 161 1.42 12.91 11.44
CA LYS A 161 2.82 13.34 11.35
C LYS A 161 3.64 12.26 10.65
N PHE A 162 4.28 12.62 9.54
CA PHE A 162 5.09 11.70 8.71
C PHE A 162 6.57 11.81 9.07
N HIS A 163 6.96 11.13 10.11
CA HIS A 163 8.35 11.02 10.58
C HIS A 163 8.66 9.59 11.02
N GLY A 164 9.93 9.30 11.33
CA GLY A 164 10.37 7.95 11.71
C GLY A 164 10.08 6.94 10.59
N PRO A 165 9.35 5.85 10.85
CA PRO A 165 9.02 4.85 9.82
C PRO A 165 7.82 5.23 8.96
N LEU A 166 7.05 6.29 9.29
CA LEU A 166 5.84 6.65 8.57
C LEU A 166 6.15 7.58 7.39
N ARG A 167 5.56 7.28 6.23
CA ARG A 167 5.74 8.04 4.99
C ARG A 167 4.39 8.32 4.34
N PHE A 168 4.23 9.51 3.81
CA PHE A 168 3.11 9.83 2.91
C PHE A 168 3.44 9.35 1.50
N SER A 169 2.55 8.58 0.88
CA SER A 169 2.69 8.19 -0.52
C SER A 169 2.41 9.41 -1.42
N ALA A 170 3.50 10.01 -1.90
CA ALA A 170 3.42 11.15 -2.81
C ALA A 170 2.85 10.71 -4.17
N HIS A 171 2.06 11.59 -4.77
CA HIS A 171 1.46 11.35 -6.07
C HIS A 171 1.74 12.49 -7.06
N ARG A 172 1.47 12.24 -8.31
CA ARG A 172 1.50 13.21 -9.42
C ARG A 172 0.16 13.17 -10.12
N SER A 173 -0.37 14.32 -10.55
CA SER A 173 -1.60 14.40 -11.35
C SER A 173 -1.28 14.47 -12.84
N GLY A 174 -2.10 13.85 -13.66
CA GLY A 174 -2.20 14.08 -15.09
C GLY A 174 -1.11 13.48 -16.00
N LYS A 175 0.08 13.18 -15.50
CA LYS A 175 1.25 12.78 -16.32
C LYS A 175 1.61 11.29 -16.13
N GLY A 176 0.62 10.40 -16.28
CA GLY A 176 0.77 8.97 -15.98
C GLY A 176 1.81 8.25 -16.81
N GLU A 177 1.75 8.37 -18.13
CA GLU A 177 2.69 7.71 -19.06
C GLU A 177 4.13 8.15 -18.83
N LYS A 178 4.37 9.46 -18.66
CA LYS A 178 5.70 10.00 -18.35
C LYS A 178 6.20 9.47 -17.00
N PHE A 179 5.33 9.38 -16.01
CA PHE A 179 5.67 8.87 -14.70
C PHE A 179 5.96 7.36 -14.74
N TYR A 180 5.15 6.59 -15.50
CA TYR A 180 5.38 5.16 -15.73
C TYR A 180 6.72 4.89 -16.40
N LYS A 181 7.02 5.56 -17.54
CA LYS A 181 8.34 5.41 -18.22
C LYS A 181 9.50 5.70 -17.28
N LYS A 182 9.38 6.77 -16.46
CA LYS A 182 10.41 7.10 -15.45
C LYS A 182 10.52 6.05 -14.36
N ALA A 183 9.39 5.49 -13.89
CA ALA A 183 9.36 4.46 -12.86
C ALA A 183 10.06 3.18 -13.34
N CYS A 184 9.75 2.72 -14.56
CA CYS A 184 10.39 1.53 -15.13
C CYS A 184 11.89 1.73 -15.35
N LYS A 185 12.31 2.89 -15.91
CA LYS A 185 13.75 3.22 -16.07
C LYS A 185 14.51 3.24 -14.73
N ALA A 186 13.82 3.57 -13.63
CA ALA A 186 14.38 3.58 -12.29
C ALA A 186 14.31 2.21 -11.57
N GLY A 187 13.89 1.14 -12.25
CA GLY A 187 13.79 -0.21 -11.69
C GLY A 187 12.65 -0.37 -10.66
N LEU A 188 11.65 0.51 -10.67
CA LEU A 188 10.50 0.39 -9.77
C LEU A 188 9.53 -0.67 -10.30
N GLU A 189 8.71 -1.26 -9.41
CA GLU A 189 7.73 -2.31 -9.76
C GLU A 189 6.64 -1.80 -10.72
N GLY A 190 6.39 -0.49 -10.72
CA GLY A 190 5.39 0.14 -11.58
C GLY A 190 4.74 1.37 -10.96
N VAL A 191 3.52 1.61 -11.39
CA VAL A 191 2.70 2.77 -10.97
C VAL A 191 1.28 2.30 -10.61
N ILE A 192 0.69 2.93 -9.62
CA ILE A 192 -0.75 2.84 -9.33
C ILE A 192 -1.39 4.15 -9.78
N ALA A 193 -2.28 4.05 -10.77
CA ALA A 193 -3.16 5.13 -11.17
C ALA A 193 -4.46 5.03 -10.34
N LYS A 194 -4.93 6.15 -9.81
CA LYS A 194 -6.14 6.23 -8.99
C LYS A 194 -6.99 7.40 -9.47
N ASN A 195 -8.28 7.14 -9.72
CA ASN A 195 -9.24 8.20 -9.99
C ASN A 195 -9.34 9.10 -8.75
N ALA A 196 -9.07 10.40 -8.91
CA ALA A 196 -8.98 11.35 -7.81
C ALA A 196 -10.34 11.64 -7.14
N ASP A 197 -11.44 11.38 -7.84
CA ASP A 197 -12.80 11.55 -7.34
C ASP A 197 -13.47 10.27 -6.87
N SER A 198 -12.76 9.13 -6.95
CA SER A 198 -13.31 7.84 -6.54
C SER A 198 -13.54 7.74 -5.03
N GLU A 199 -14.59 7.04 -4.67
CA GLU A 199 -14.82 6.53 -3.31
C GLU A 199 -13.86 5.38 -3.01
N TYR A 200 -13.73 5.01 -1.74
CA TYR A 200 -12.99 3.81 -1.34
C TYR A 200 -13.96 2.63 -1.25
N VAL A 201 -13.85 1.67 -2.16
CA VAL A 201 -14.65 0.45 -2.17
C VAL A 201 -13.87 -0.72 -1.57
N HIS A 202 -14.56 -1.60 -0.85
CA HIS A 202 -13.93 -2.71 -0.12
C HIS A 202 -13.76 -3.97 -0.98
N SER A 203 -13.43 -3.76 -2.25
CA SER A 203 -13.27 -4.80 -3.27
C SER A 203 -12.26 -4.36 -4.34
N ARG A 204 -12.10 -5.16 -5.39
CA ARG A 204 -11.37 -4.76 -6.59
C ARG A 204 -12.18 -3.72 -7.36
N SER A 205 -11.51 -2.64 -7.80
CA SER A 205 -12.12 -1.58 -8.61
C SER A 205 -11.24 -1.19 -9.79
N ARG A 206 -11.87 -0.69 -10.84
CA ARG A 206 -11.19 -0.04 -11.96
C ARG A 206 -10.85 1.43 -11.68
N ASP A 207 -11.35 2.02 -10.58
CA ASP A 207 -10.91 3.34 -10.11
C ASP A 207 -9.46 3.34 -9.63
N TRP A 208 -8.90 2.17 -9.33
CA TRP A 208 -7.48 1.97 -9.08
C TRP A 208 -6.93 0.98 -10.10
N LEU A 209 -5.95 1.43 -10.87
CA LEU A 209 -5.30 0.65 -11.91
C LEU A 209 -3.82 0.49 -11.59
N LYS A 210 -3.27 -0.69 -11.86
CA LYS A 210 -1.85 -0.94 -11.70
C LYS A 210 -1.18 -1.15 -13.06
N PHE A 211 -0.16 -0.33 -13.33
CA PHE A 211 0.75 -0.44 -14.46
C PHE A 211 2.02 -1.11 -13.97
N LYS A 212 2.25 -2.35 -14.33
CA LYS A 212 3.49 -3.04 -13.97
C LYS A 212 4.58 -2.73 -14.98
N CYS A 213 5.79 -2.46 -14.49
CA CYS A 213 6.98 -2.51 -15.33
C CYS A 213 7.27 -4.00 -15.60
N VAL A 214 7.21 -4.37 -16.85
CA VAL A 214 7.53 -5.74 -17.28
C VAL A 214 9.05 -5.78 -17.44
N ASN A 215 9.70 -6.65 -16.69
CA ASN A 215 11.08 -7.05 -16.98
C ASN A 215 10.96 -8.37 -17.75
N GLU A 216 11.17 -8.32 -19.06
CA GLU A 216 11.26 -9.50 -19.89
C GLU A 216 12.68 -10.03 -19.82
N GLN A 217 12.82 -11.33 -19.64
CA GLN A 217 14.07 -12.04 -19.71
C GLN A 217 13.84 -13.32 -20.48
N GLU A 218 14.64 -13.54 -21.50
CA GLU A 218 14.67 -14.83 -22.19
C GLU A 218 15.30 -15.87 -21.27
N VAL A 219 14.64 -17.02 -21.17
CA VAL A 219 15.10 -18.14 -20.35
C VAL A 219 15.07 -19.41 -21.16
N VAL A 220 16.02 -20.30 -20.92
CA VAL A 220 16.02 -21.65 -21.44
C VAL A 220 15.26 -22.53 -20.46
N ILE A 221 14.28 -23.28 -20.94
CA ILE A 221 13.57 -24.28 -20.14
C ILE A 221 14.44 -25.54 -20.09
N GLY A 222 14.96 -25.86 -18.90
CA GLY A 222 15.78 -27.04 -18.66
C GLY A 222 14.99 -28.29 -18.30
N GLY A 223 13.70 -28.12 -17.93
CA GLY A 223 12.84 -29.25 -17.58
C GLY A 223 11.64 -28.82 -16.76
N TYR A 224 10.79 -29.76 -16.45
CA TYR A 224 9.62 -29.57 -15.58
C TYR A 224 9.34 -30.84 -14.76
N THR A 225 8.60 -30.68 -13.68
CA THR A 225 8.16 -31.79 -12.83
C THR A 225 6.67 -32.05 -13.03
N ASP A 226 6.24 -33.26 -12.74
CA ASP A 226 4.82 -33.62 -12.74
C ASP A 226 4.05 -32.77 -11.72
N PRO A 227 2.76 -32.49 -12.00
CA PRO A 227 1.92 -31.78 -11.08
C PRO A 227 1.62 -32.62 -9.84
N LYS A 228 1.49 -31.99 -8.67
CA LYS A 228 1.01 -32.66 -7.46
C LYS A 228 -0.45 -32.30 -7.19
N GLY A 229 -1.22 -33.29 -6.78
CA GLY A 229 -2.64 -33.15 -6.47
C GLY A 229 -3.51 -32.94 -7.71
N SER A 230 -4.46 -32.02 -7.65
CA SER A 230 -5.45 -31.74 -8.71
C SER A 230 -4.97 -30.76 -9.81
N ARG A 231 -3.70 -30.42 -9.85
CA ARG A 231 -3.16 -29.50 -10.87
C ARG A 231 -3.10 -30.21 -12.24
N VAL A 232 -3.45 -29.47 -13.28
CA VAL A 232 -3.29 -29.89 -14.68
C VAL A 232 -2.04 -29.21 -15.27
N GLY A 233 -1.29 -29.92 -16.12
CA GLY A 233 -0.09 -29.44 -16.78
C GLY A 233 1.19 -29.88 -16.07
N PHE A 234 1.96 -28.95 -15.49
CA PHE A 234 3.24 -29.23 -14.83
C PHE A 234 3.29 -28.68 -13.40
N GLY A 235 4.14 -29.24 -12.54
CA GLY A 235 4.29 -28.85 -11.14
C GLY A 235 5.20 -27.63 -10.97
N ALA A 236 6.44 -27.76 -11.40
CA ALA A 236 7.46 -26.70 -11.42
C ALA A 236 8.20 -26.74 -12.74
N MET A 237 8.75 -25.60 -13.15
CA MET A 237 9.58 -25.45 -14.34
C MET A 237 10.99 -25.05 -13.91
N LEU A 238 12.00 -25.79 -14.39
CA LEU A 238 13.40 -25.42 -14.24
C LEU A 238 13.77 -24.49 -15.40
N VAL A 239 14.19 -23.28 -15.06
CA VAL A 239 14.63 -22.26 -16.04
C VAL A 239 16.05 -21.83 -15.76
N GLY A 240 16.81 -21.61 -16.81
CA GLY A 240 18.15 -21.02 -16.78
C GLY A 240 18.23 -19.81 -17.72
N TYR A 241 19.24 -18.98 -17.54
CA TYR A 241 19.54 -17.88 -18.46
C TYR A 241 21.05 -17.85 -18.72
N ILE A 242 21.39 -17.37 -19.90
CA ILE A 242 22.78 -17.21 -20.28
C ILE A 242 23.29 -15.90 -19.70
N VAL A 243 24.30 -15.96 -18.84
CA VAL A 243 25.07 -14.79 -18.43
C VAL A 243 26.17 -14.58 -19.44
N ALA A 244 26.20 -13.45 -20.14
CA ALA A 244 27.35 -13.09 -20.97
C ALA A 244 28.58 -13.05 -20.06
N ALA A 245 29.59 -13.85 -20.39
CA ALA A 245 30.87 -13.77 -19.71
C ALA A 245 31.48 -12.39 -20.02
N ASN A 246 31.87 -11.66 -18.96
CA ASN A 246 32.63 -10.42 -19.07
C ASN A 246 34.08 -10.74 -19.51
#